data_80b4c2ef1889689e1d316b08d4806c14
#
_entry.id   80b4c2ef1889689e1d316b08d4806c14
#
_cell.length_a   1.000
_cell.length_b   1.000
_cell.length_c   1.000
_cell.angle_alpha   90.00
_cell.angle_beta   90.00
_cell.angle_gamma   90.00
#
_symmetry.space_group_name_H-M   'P 1'
#
loop_
_entity.id
_entity.type
_entity.pdbx_description
1 polymer ?
#
loop_
_entity_poly.entity_id
_entity_poly.type
_entity_poly.pdbx_seq_one_letter_code
_entity_poly.pdbx_strand_id
1 'polypeptide(L)'
;YKEYGEKLCDYIEGMWSFVIFDSQKETFFISNDPFGEKPLYYYQGFNNFIFSSELNYFKTLNPNNYFPNIDKVKSFLYEGYRVSKQDDSTYIKNIYSFPPSQIWKLNKDLKIDKSTYWKLEYRPNLEMSYSEAKNKTQSLIENSIKIRSRADVNVGISLSGGVDSCLMSYFFHKNIKKDFQTFTIIDEDQRYNEEKNVDLMIDHLSLEKEQVNKITLNKENFFSDLKSLV
;
A
#
# COMPACT_ATOMS: atom_id res chain seq x y z
N TYR A 1 7.12 -17.80 11.84
CA TYR A 1 8.45 -17.52 12.36
C TYR A 1 8.99 -18.71 13.16
N LYS A 2 8.19 -19.35 13.99
CA LYS A 2 8.63 -20.53 14.77
C LYS A 2 9.11 -21.69 13.90
N GLU A 3 8.54 -21.86 12.74
CA GLU A 3 8.85 -22.96 11.81
C GLU A 3 10.00 -22.60 10.87
N TYR A 4 9.96 -21.41 10.25
CA TYR A 4 10.89 -21.00 9.19
C TYR A 4 12.00 -20.05 9.66
N GLY A 5 11.89 -19.52 10.89
CA GLY A 5 12.85 -18.57 11.43
C GLY A 5 13.00 -17.32 10.55
N GLU A 6 14.23 -16.95 10.27
CA GLU A 6 14.58 -15.79 9.46
C GLU A 6 14.23 -15.93 7.96
N LYS A 7 13.96 -17.16 7.51
CA LYS A 7 13.52 -17.45 6.14
C LYS A 7 12.00 -17.28 5.96
N LEU A 8 11.27 -16.79 6.98
CA LEU A 8 9.82 -16.62 6.91
C LEU A 8 9.39 -15.90 5.63
N CYS A 9 10.10 -14.84 5.25
CA CYS A 9 9.76 -14.02 4.10
C CYS A 9 9.86 -14.75 2.75
N ASP A 10 10.55 -15.88 2.67
CA ASP A 10 10.65 -16.71 1.47
C ASP A 10 9.40 -17.60 1.26
N TYR A 11 8.58 -17.76 2.32
CA TYR A 11 7.42 -18.67 2.34
C TYR A 11 6.07 -17.97 2.41
N ILE A 12 6.03 -16.65 2.52
CA ILE A 12 4.80 -15.89 2.56
C ILE A 12 4.62 -15.07 1.29
N GLU A 13 3.40 -15.01 0.80
CA GLU A 13 3.02 -14.24 -0.39
C GLU A 13 1.80 -13.36 -0.08
N GLY A 14 1.77 -12.16 -0.64
CA GLY A 14 0.71 -11.18 -0.43
C GLY A 14 1.23 -9.89 0.17
N MET A 15 0.41 -9.24 0.99
CA MET A 15 0.69 -7.95 1.61
C MET A 15 0.89 -8.14 3.11
N TRP A 16 2.02 -7.72 3.65
CA TRP A 16 2.26 -7.80 5.10
C TRP A 16 3.22 -6.72 5.61
N SER A 17 3.05 -6.41 6.86
CA SER A 17 4.09 -5.80 7.69
C SER A 17 4.00 -6.41 9.09
N PHE A 18 5.12 -6.71 9.71
CA PHE A 18 5.13 -7.29 11.04
C PHE A 18 6.37 -6.94 11.85
N VAL A 19 6.19 -6.95 13.15
CA VAL A 19 7.26 -6.86 14.15
C VAL A 19 7.07 -8.03 15.10
N ILE A 20 7.99 -8.99 15.09
CA ILE A 20 7.96 -10.21 15.92
C ILE A 20 9.05 -10.10 16.99
N PHE A 21 8.67 -10.24 18.27
CA PHE A 21 9.64 -10.36 19.35
C PHE A 21 9.96 -11.83 19.62
N ASP A 22 11.21 -12.21 19.44
CA ASP A 22 11.74 -13.52 19.80
C ASP A 22 12.30 -13.44 21.22
N SER A 23 11.54 -13.95 22.19
CA SER A 23 11.92 -13.90 23.61
C SER A 23 13.11 -14.79 23.98
N GLN A 24 13.42 -15.80 23.16
CA GLN A 24 14.58 -16.67 23.38
C GLN A 24 15.88 -16.00 22.95
N LYS A 25 15.83 -15.26 21.85
CA LYS A 25 16.99 -14.53 21.30
C LYS A 25 17.04 -13.07 21.81
N GLU A 26 16.02 -12.61 22.51
CA GLU A 26 15.84 -11.20 22.92
C GLU A 26 16.01 -10.23 21.75
N THR A 27 15.42 -10.57 20.59
CA THR A 27 15.53 -9.79 19.35
C THR A 27 14.17 -9.56 18.73
N PHE A 28 14.03 -8.42 18.05
CA PHE A 28 12.90 -8.17 17.17
C PHE A 28 13.28 -8.55 15.74
N PHE A 29 12.38 -9.27 15.08
CA PHE A 29 12.43 -9.57 13.67
C PHE A 29 11.34 -8.77 12.98
N ILE A 30 11.76 -7.87 12.08
CA ILE A 30 10.89 -6.86 11.48
C ILE A 30 10.98 -7.01 9.98
N SER A 31 9.84 -7.03 9.29
CA SER A 31 9.82 -7.09 7.83
C SER A 31 8.57 -6.44 7.25
N ASN A 32 8.71 -6.03 6.01
CA ASN A 32 7.64 -5.54 5.16
C ASN A 32 7.62 -6.33 3.85
N ASP A 33 6.46 -6.40 3.18
CA ASP A 33 6.30 -7.11 1.92
C ASP A 33 7.19 -6.55 0.80
N PRO A 34 7.34 -7.26 -0.34
CA PRO A 34 8.26 -6.88 -1.41
C PRO A 34 8.05 -5.47 -1.97
N PHE A 35 6.83 -4.92 -1.90
CA PHE A 35 6.48 -3.62 -2.45
C PHE A 35 6.13 -2.56 -1.39
N GLY A 36 6.12 -2.94 -0.09
CA GLY A 36 5.70 -2.06 0.99
C GLY A 36 4.22 -1.69 0.92
N GLU A 37 3.37 -2.64 0.49
CA GLU A 37 1.93 -2.44 0.36
C GLU A 37 1.25 -2.21 1.71
N LYS A 38 1.76 -2.84 2.78
CA LYS A 38 1.29 -2.60 4.14
C LYS A 38 2.18 -1.58 4.84
N PRO A 39 1.61 -0.46 5.31
CA PRO A 39 2.40 0.58 5.96
C PRO A 39 3.01 0.08 7.26
N LEU A 40 4.26 0.42 7.45
CA LEU A 40 4.98 0.29 8.71
C LEU A 40 5.90 1.49 8.83
N TYR A 41 5.81 2.19 9.94
CA TYR A 41 6.65 3.35 10.24
C TYR A 41 7.50 3.08 11.46
N TYR A 42 8.65 3.76 11.55
CA TYR A 42 9.52 3.64 12.70
C TYR A 42 10.12 4.98 13.13
N TYR A 43 10.39 5.06 14.40
CA TYR A 43 11.20 6.10 15.03
C TYR A 43 12.35 5.43 15.79
N GLN A 44 13.56 5.91 15.59
CA GLN A 44 14.74 5.49 16.35
C GLN A 44 15.22 6.65 17.22
N GLY A 45 15.03 6.52 18.53
CA GLY A 45 15.56 7.44 19.51
C GLY A 45 16.88 6.93 20.11
N PHE A 46 17.40 7.64 21.10
CA PHE A 46 18.67 7.28 21.76
C PHE A 46 18.55 5.93 22.52
N ASN A 47 17.47 5.75 23.28
CA ASN A 47 17.24 4.57 24.11
C ASN A 47 15.92 3.85 23.80
N ASN A 48 15.28 4.15 22.69
CA ASN A 48 14.01 3.54 22.31
C ASN A 48 13.87 3.38 20.82
N PHE A 49 13.03 2.40 20.45
CA PHE A 49 12.61 2.18 19.10
C PHE A 49 11.08 2.03 19.10
N ILE A 50 10.38 2.74 18.20
CA ILE A 50 8.93 2.71 18.13
C ILE A 50 8.54 2.29 16.73
N PHE A 51 7.60 1.37 16.60
CA PHE A 51 7.00 0.95 15.35
C PHE A 51 5.49 1.20 15.38
N SER A 52 4.92 1.57 14.27
CA SER A 52 3.48 1.70 14.11
C SER A 52 3.07 1.54 12.64
N SER A 53 1.86 1.05 12.41
CA SER A 53 1.21 1.07 11.09
C SER A 53 0.62 2.44 10.72
N GLU A 54 0.50 3.36 11.70
CA GLU A 54 -0.11 4.67 11.54
C GLU A 54 0.77 5.78 12.11
N LEU A 55 0.90 6.89 11.37
CA LEU A 55 1.69 8.04 11.83
C LEU A 55 1.10 8.71 13.09
N ASN A 56 -0.22 8.74 13.21
CA ASN A 56 -0.89 9.40 14.32
C ASN A 56 -0.58 8.76 15.69
N TYR A 57 -0.23 7.48 15.75
CA TYR A 57 0.16 6.85 17.01
C TYR A 57 1.46 7.41 17.59
N PHE A 58 2.37 7.91 16.74
CA PHE A 58 3.59 8.55 17.23
C PHE A 58 3.31 9.84 18.00
N LYS A 59 2.20 10.53 17.73
CA LYS A 59 1.77 11.69 18.51
C LYS A 59 1.51 11.33 19.97
N THR A 60 0.95 10.14 20.22
CA THR A 60 0.69 9.64 21.58
C THR A 60 1.92 9.00 22.20
N LEU A 61 2.66 8.19 21.43
CA LEU A 61 3.81 7.43 21.93
C LEU A 61 5.07 8.27 22.12
N ASN A 62 5.22 9.36 21.37
CA ASN A 62 6.39 10.22 21.40
C ASN A 62 6.02 11.70 21.14
N PRO A 63 5.17 12.30 22.00
CA PRO A 63 4.63 13.64 21.75
C PRO A 63 5.69 14.73 21.66
N ASN A 64 6.79 14.58 22.39
CA ASN A 64 7.88 15.56 22.41
C ASN A 64 8.74 15.58 21.12
N ASN A 65 8.56 14.60 20.22
CA ASN A 65 9.26 14.48 18.95
C ASN A 65 8.32 14.42 17.76
N TYR A 66 7.06 14.82 17.93
CA TYR A 66 6.07 14.82 16.87
C TYR A 66 5.96 16.22 16.23
N PHE A 67 6.87 16.53 15.32
CA PHE A 67 6.93 17.81 14.62
C PHE A 67 6.90 17.63 13.11
N PRO A 68 6.32 18.58 12.35
CA PRO A 68 6.36 18.54 10.90
C PRO A 68 7.80 18.50 10.35
N ASN A 69 8.00 17.68 9.34
CA ASN A 69 9.20 17.69 8.52
C ASN A 69 9.07 18.79 7.45
N ILE A 70 9.52 19.99 7.79
CA ILE A 70 9.35 21.17 6.95
C ILE A 70 10.03 21.02 5.59
N ASP A 71 11.16 20.33 5.51
CA ASP A 71 11.86 20.12 4.23
C ASP A 71 11.05 19.20 3.31
N LYS A 72 10.46 18.12 3.86
CA LYS A 72 9.57 17.25 3.10
C LYS A 72 8.29 17.98 2.65
N VAL A 73 7.72 18.84 3.51
CA VAL A 73 6.57 19.68 3.15
C VAL A 73 6.93 20.66 2.03
N LYS A 74 8.07 21.35 2.12
CA LYS A 74 8.55 22.25 1.05
C LYS A 74 8.72 21.50 -0.26
N SER A 75 9.41 20.36 -0.23
CA SER A 75 9.60 19.54 -1.43
C SER A 75 8.28 19.12 -2.05
N PHE A 76 7.29 18.73 -1.24
CA PHE A 76 5.95 18.42 -1.73
C PHE A 76 5.27 19.60 -2.42
N LEU A 77 5.41 20.82 -1.90
CA LEU A 77 4.84 22.02 -2.51
C LEU A 77 5.48 22.35 -3.87
N TYR A 78 6.76 22.00 -4.07
CA TYR A 78 7.45 22.21 -5.35
C TYR A 78 7.25 21.07 -6.36
N GLU A 79 7.32 19.83 -5.92
CA GLU A 79 7.39 18.65 -6.78
C GLU A 79 6.10 17.79 -6.76
N GLY A 80 5.17 18.10 -5.85
CA GLY A 80 3.93 17.36 -5.65
C GLY A 80 4.18 15.97 -5.08
N TYR A 81 3.31 15.03 -5.43
CA TYR A 81 3.33 13.65 -4.90
C TYR A 81 4.64 12.87 -5.20
N ARG A 82 5.45 13.32 -6.16
CA ARG A 82 6.70 12.66 -6.56
C ARG A 82 7.73 12.59 -5.44
N VAL A 83 7.68 13.53 -4.51
CA VAL A 83 8.60 13.60 -3.36
C VAL A 83 8.45 12.42 -2.41
N SER A 84 7.26 11.87 -2.30
CA SER A 84 6.99 10.76 -1.37
C SER A 84 7.81 9.48 -1.65
N LYS A 85 8.41 9.37 -2.84
CA LYS A 85 9.17 8.19 -3.28
C LYS A 85 10.69 8.39 -3.35
N GLN A 86 11.20 9.54 -2.93
CA GLN A 86 12.63 9.85 -3.03
C GLN A 86 13.46 9.21 -1.91
N ASP A 87 12.87 9.11 -0.72
CA ASP A 87 13.50 8.55 0.48
C ASP A 87 12.45 7.97 1.43
N ASP A 88 12.91 7.36 2.52
CA ASP A 88 12.04 6.77 3.54
C ASP A 88 11.47 7.81 4.52
N SER A 89 11.81 9.10 4.41
CA SER A 89 11.35 10.14 5.32
C SER A 89 9.85 10.40 5.18
N THR A 90 9.18 10.67 6.30
CA THR A 90 7.76 11.05 6.32
C THR A 90 7.59 12.56 6.49
N TYR A 91 6.33 13.01 6.49
CA TYR A 91 5.99 14.41 6.79
C TYR A 91 6.16 14.76 8.29
N ILE A 92 6.50 13.77 9.12
CA ILE A 92 6.83 13.98 10.53
C ILE A 92 8.33 13.76 10.71
N LYS A 93 9.00 14.71 11.36
CA LYS A 93 10.45 14.70 11.55
C LYS A 93 10.89 13.47 12.34
N ASN A 94 11.98 12.82 11.88
CA ASN A 94 12.58 11.63 12.50
C ASN A 94 11.68 10.39 12.53
N ILE A 95 10.54 10.40 11.83
CA ILE A 95 9.73 9.22 11.60
C ILE A 95 9.90 8.81 10.14
N TYR A 96 10.18 7.54 9.91
CA TYR A 96 10.52 6.99 8.62
C TYR A 96 9.55 5.87 8.24
N SER A 97 9.28 5.72 6.96
CA SER A 97 8.64 4.51 6.41
C SER A 97 9.63 3.36 6.48
N PHE A 98 9.16 2.20 6.90
CA PHE A 98 9.98 0.99 6.84
C PHE A 98 10.17 0.59 5.36
N PRO A 99 11.41 0.40 4.89
CA PRO A 99 11.66 0.14 3.48
C PRO A 99 11.10 -1.21 3.05
N PRO A 100 10.58 -1.31 1.80
CA PRO A 100 10.05 -2.55 1.26
C PRO A 100 11.16 -3.62 1.10
N SER A 101 10.73 -4.89 1.08
CA SER A 101 11.59 -6.06 0.87
C SER A 101 12.77 -6.22 1.83
N GLN A 102 12.74 -5.56 2.99
CA GLN A 102 13.80 -5.67 3.99
C GLN A 102 13.40 -6.50 5.20
N ILE A 103 14.42 -7.09 5.79
CA ILE A 103 14.39 -7.70 7.11
C ILE A 103 15.36 -6.91 8.00
N TRP A 104 14.86 -6.47 9.16
CA TRP A 104 15.69 -5.90 10.19
C TRP A 104 15.64 -6.77 11.44
N LYS A 105 16.81 -7.01 12.03
CA LYS A 105 16.94 -7.66 13.35
C LYS A 105 17.44 -6.63 14.33
N LEU A 106 16.62 -6.30 15.31
CA LEU A 106 16.91 -5.32 16.34
C LEU A 106 17.14 -6.05 17.67
N ASN A 107 18.33 -5.93 18.23
CA ASN A 107 18.66 -6.54 19.52
C ASN A 107 18.36 -5.59 20.71
N LYS A 108 18.56 -6.07 21.93
CA LYS A 108 18.35 -5.31 23.16
C LYS A 108 19.21 -4.05 23.29
N ASP A 109 20.36 -4.01 22.62
CA ASP A 109 21.27 -2.87 22.62
C ASP A 109 20.89 -1.85 21.51
N LEU A 110 19.71 -2.00 20.91
CA LEU A 110 19.17 -1.21 19.79
C LEU A 110 20.06 -1.23 18.54
N LYS A 111 20.91 -2.26 18.40
CA LYS A 111 21.68 -2.47 17.18
C LYS A 111 20.83 -3.18 16.14
N ILE A 112 20.88 -2.69 14.90
CA ILE A 112 20.09 -3.19 13.80
C ILE A 112 21.01 -3.88 12.80
N ASP A 113 20.69 -5.13 12.47
CA ASP A 113 21.20 -5.85 11.30
C ASP A 113 20.14 -5.81 10.20
N LYS A 114 20.51 -5.31 9.01
CA LYS A 114 19.61 -5.08 7.88
C LYS A 114 19.98 -6.00 6.73
N SER A 115 18.98 -6.64 6.16
CA SER A 115 19.12 -7.42 4.94
C SER A 115 17.96 -7.23 3.98
N THR A 116 18.19 -7.41 2.69
CA THR A 116 17.15 -7.38 1.66
C THR A 116 16.88 -8.81 1.22
N TYR A 117 15.64 -9.29 1.42
CA TYR A 117 15.27 -10.66 1.06
C TYR A 117 14.77 -10.81 -0.38
N TRP A 118 14.29 -9.71 -0.98
CA TRP A 118 13.78 -9.72 -2.35
C TRP A 118 14.24 -8.47 -3.11
N LYS A 119 14.50 -8.62 -4.40
CA LYS A 119 14.82 -7.52 -5.33
C LYS A 119 14.12 -7.77 -6.65
N LEU A 120 13.56 -6.71 -7.22
CA LEU A 120 13.06 -6.76 -8.58
C LEU A 120 14.23 -6.88 -9.55
N GLU A 121 14.23 -7.95 -10.33
CA GLU A 121 15.25 -8.20 -11.34
C GLU A 121 14.66 -8.06 -12.74
N TYR A 122 15.32 -7.31 -13.58
CA TYR A 122 14.98 -7.24 -14.99
C TYR A 122 15.64 -8.40 -15.72
N ARG A 123 14.84 -9.44 -16.02
CA ARG A 123 15.27 -10.64 -16.78
C ARG A 123 14.33 -10.88 -17.95
N PRO A 124 14.48 -10.13 -19.08
CA PRO A 124 13.61 -10.30 -20.23
C PRO A 124 13.82 -11.68 -20.87
N ASN A 125 12.72 -12.37 -21.16
CA ASN A 125 12.73 -13.55 -22.03
C ASN A 125 12.44 -13.12 -23.45
N LEU A 126 13.49 -13.01 -24.28
CA LEU A 126 13.39 -12.55 -25.66
C LEU A 126 12.83 -13.61 -26.63
N GLU A 127 12.73 -14.87 -26.19
CA GLU A 127 12.18 -15.98 -26.99
C GLU A 127 10.66 -16.10 -26.83
N MET A 128 10.06 -15.41 -25.85
CA MET A 128 8.64 -15.48 -25.58
C MET A 128 7.85 -14.75 -26.67
N SER A 129 6.90 -15.44 -27.30
CA SER A 129 5.97 -14.82 -28.26
C SER A 129 5.01 -13.84 -27.56
N TYR A 130 4.46 -12.91 -28.32
CA TYR A 130 3.44 -11.97 -27.81
C TYR A 130 2.23 -12.69 -27.19
N SER A 131 1.76 -13.77 -27.82
CA SER A 131 0.62 -14.54 -27.32
C SER A 131 0.92 -15.21 -25.97
N GLU A 132 2.09 -15.81 -25.83
CA GLU A 132 2.54 -16.39 -24.56
C GLU A 132 2.69 -15.33 -23.47
N ALA A 133 3.31 -14.20 -23.79
CA ALA A 133 3.47 -13.08 -22.88
C ALA A 133 2.11 -12.56 -22.38
N LYS A 134 1.16 -12.36 -23.29
CA LYS A 134 -0.21 -11.94 -22.99
C LYS A 134 -0.91 -12.92 -22.03
N ASN A 135 -0.89 -14.21 -22.35
CA ASN A 135 -1.55 -15.23 -21.54
C ASN A 135 -0.91 -15.36 -20.16
N LYS A 136 0.41 -15.31 -20.10
CA LYS A 136 1.16 -15.35 -18.81
C LYS A 136 0.88 -14.12 -17.96
N THR A 137 0.86 -12.94 -18.56
CA THR A 137 0.52 -11.68 -17.86
C THR A 137 -0.89 -11.74 -17.28
N GLN A 138 -1.87 -12.18 -18.09
CA GLN A 138 -3.24 -12.37 -17.61
C GLN A 138 -3.30 -13.32 -16.41
N SER A 139 -2.68 -14.49 -16.52
CA SER A 139 -2.65 -15.49 -15.44
C SER A 139 -2.02 -14.94 -14.16
N LEU A 140 -0.93 -14.18 -14.26
CA LEU A 140 -0.26 -13.55 -13.12
C LEU A 140 -1.15 -12.49 -12.45
N ILE A 141 -1.85 -11.66 -13.23
CA ILE A 141 -2.79 -10.67 -12.72
C ILE A 141 -3.96 -11.35 -12.01
N GLU A 142 -4.57 -12.35 -12.63
CA GLU A 142 -5.68 -13.13 -12.03
C GLU A 142 -5.26 -13.77 -10.70
N ASN A 143 -4.08 -14.40 -10.65
CA ASN A 143 -3.56 -14.99 -9.43
C ASN A 143 -3.28 -13.94 -8.34
N SER A 144 -2.68 -12.82 -8.71
CA SER A 144 -2.40 -11.70 -7.80
C SER A 144 -3.69 -11.16 -7.16
N ILE A 145 -4.73 -10.93 -7.96
CA ILE A 145 -6.03 -10.48 -7.48
C ILE A 145 -6.66 -11.52 -6.54
N LYS A 146 -6.61 -12.80 -6.91
CA LYS A 146 -7.14 -13.90 -6.09
C LYS A 146 -6.49 -13.98 -4.72
N ILE A 147 -5.17 -13.83 -4.64
CA ILE A 147 -4.43 -13.85 -3.37
C ILE A 147 -4.80 -12.63 -2.52
N ARG A 148 -4.81 -11.45 -3.10
CA ARG A 148 -5.06 -10.17 -2.41
C ARG A 148 -6.52 -9.90 -2.05
N SER A 149 -7.44 -10.63 -2.67
CA SER A 149 -8.88 -10.54 -2.35
C SER A 149 -9.30 -11.33 -1.11
N ARG A 150 -8.37 -12.08 -0.49
CA ARG A 150 -8.63 -12.77 0.77
C ARG A 150 -8.74 -11.74 1.89
N ALA A 151 -9.94 -11.53 2.39
CA ALA A 151 -10.23 -10.57 3.45
C ALA A 151 -11.34 -11.10 4.35
N ASP A 152 -11.29 -10.76 5.63
CA ASP A 152 -12.32 -11.05 6.62
C ASP A 152 -13.41 -9.96 6.66
N VAL A 153 -13.22 -8.91 5.87
CA VAL A 153 -14.12 -7.75 5.72
C VAL A 153 -14.55 -7.60 4.25
N ASN A 154 -15.54 -6.75 4.01
CA ASN A 154 -15.97 -6.42 2.67
C ASN A 154 -14.84 -5.76 1.88
N VAL A 155 -14.77 -6.07 0.59
CA VAL A 155 -13.76 -5.51 -0.31
C VAL A 155 -14.36 -4.37 -1.11
N GLY A 156 -13.63 -3.26 -1.17
CA GLY A 156 -13.93 -2.13 -2.04
C GLY A 156 -12.87 -1.97 -3.12
N ILE A 157 -13.28 -1.53 -4.30
CA ILE A 157 -12.39 -1.26 -5.43
C ILE A 157 -12.51 0.22 -5.81
N SER A 158 -11.38 0.92 -5.85
CA SER A 158 -11.33 2.26 -6.42
C SER A 158 -11.39 2.15 -7.94
N LEU A 159 -12.49 2.59 -8.54
CA LEU A 159 -12.74 2.56 -9.97
C LEU A 159 -12.59 3.97 -10.55
N SER A 160 -11.46 4.26 -11.18
CA SER A 160 -11.14 5.58 -11.74
C SER A 160 -11.44 5.72 -13.23
N GLY A 161 -11.94 4.66 -13.89
CA GLY A 161 -12.10 4.67 -15.34
C GLY A 161 -10.80 4.47 -16.14
N GLY A 162 -9.65 4.43 -15.48
CA GLY A 162 -8.36 4.09 -16.08
C GLY A 162 -8.22 2.59 -16.34
N VAL A 163 -7.28 2.21 -17.22
CA VAL A 163 -7.07 0.82 -17.66
C VAL A 163 -6.80 -0.11 -16.47
N ASP A 164 -5.97 0.30 -15.52
CA ASP A 164 -5.57 -0.55 -14.39
C ASP A 164 -6.75 -0.83 -13.46
N SER A 165 -7.52 0.20 -13.07
CA SER A 165 -8.67 0.05 -12.20
C SER A 165 -9.80 -0.76 -12.86
N CYS A 166 -10.03 -0.57 -14.15
CA CYS A 166 -10.99 -1.35 -14.93
C CYS A 166 -10.57 -2.82 -15.02
N LEU A 167 -9.28 -3.09 -15.28
CA LEU A 167 -8.74 -4.45 -15.35
C LEU A 167 -8.87 -5.17 -14.02
N MET A 168 -8.54 -4.50 -12.91
CA MET A 168 -8.71 -5.04 -11.57
C MET A 168 -10.16 -5.35 -11.25
N SER A 169 -11.09 -4.44 -11.56
CA SER A 169 -12.54 -4.63 -11.34
C SER A 169 -13.06 -5.80 -12.16
N TYR A 170 -12.66 -5.91 -13.42
CA TYR A 170 -13.04 -7.01 -14.31
C TYR A 170 -12.61 -8.37 -13.76
N PHE A 171 -11.33 -8.53 -13.42
CA PHE A 171 -10.83 -9.81 -12.94
C PHE A 171 -11.33 -10.14 -11.54
N PHE A 172 -11.56 -9.14 -10.69
CA PHE A 172 -12.17 -9.35 -9.39
C PHE A 172 -13.61 -9.88 -9.56
N HIS A 173 -14.43 -9.21 -10.36
CA HIS A 173 -15.81 -9.63 -10.66
C HIS A 173 -15.85 -11.05 -11.26
N LYS A 174 -14.99 -11.32 -12.25
CA LYS A 174 -14.95 -12.60 -12.95
C LYS A 174 -14.56 -13.78 -12.05
N ASN A 175 -13.55 -13.60 -11.18
CA ASN A 175 -12.88 -14.71 -10.52
C ASN A 175 -13.27 -14.89 -9.06
N ILE A 176 -13.68 -13.82 -8.37
CA ILE A 176 -13.89 -13.88 -6.93
C ILE A 176 -15.35 -14.16 -6.56
N LYS A 177 -16.31 -13.74 -7.39
CA LYS A 177 -17.77 -13.94 -7.16
C LYS A 177 -18.24 -13.50 -5.76
N LYS A 178 -17.49 -12.63 -5.10
CA LYS A 178 -17.90 -11.98 -3.86
C LYS A 178 -18.54 -10.64 -4.18
N ASP A 179 -19.52 -10.28 -3.38
CA ASP A 179 -20.04 -8.92 -3.40
C ASP A 179 -18.90 -7.96 -3.07
N PHE A 180 -18.70 -6.99 -3.94
CA PHE A 180 -17.73 -5.90 -3.74
C PHE A 180 -18.41 -4.58 -4.07
N GLN A 181 -17.85 -3.52 -3.51
CA GLN A 181 -18.31 -2.17 -3.81
C GLN A 181 -17.27 -1.43 -4.63
N THR A 182 -17.70 -0.60 -5.56
CA THR A 182 -16.85 0.32 -6.27
C THR A 182 -16.96 1.72 -5.69
N PHE A 183 -15.84 2.43 -5.64
CA PHE A 183 -15.75 3.80 -5.20
C PHE A 183 -15.10 4.64 -6.28
N THR A 184 -15.78 5.71 -6.69
CA THR A 184 -15.30 6.61 -7.74
C THR A 184 -15.39 8.04 -7.25
N ILE A 185 -14.31 8.80 -7.43
CA ILE A 185 -14.31 10.24 -7.23
C ILE A 185 -14.66 10.89 -8.56
N ILE A 186 -15.74 11.68 -8.56
CA ILE A 186 -16.16 12.46 -9.72
C ILE A 186 -15.64 13.88 -9.56
N ASP A 187 -14.85 14.36 -10.51
CA ASP A 187 -14.39 15.73 -10.54
C ASP A 187 -15.39 16.60 -11.33
N GLU A 188 -15.71 17.78 -10.81
CA GLU A 188 -16.54 18.76 -11.52
C GLU A 188 -15.84 19.33 -12.76
N ASP A 189 -14.49 19.33 -12.78
CA ASP A 189 -13.71 19.76 -13.93
C ASP A 189 -13.69 18.66 -14.99
N GLN A 190 -14.31 18.96 -16.14
CA GLN A 190 -14.42 18.02 -17.27
C GLN A 190 -13.09 17.51 -17.80
N ARG A 191 -11.99 18.20 -17.53
CA ARG A 191 -10.63 17.75 -17.92
C ARG A 191 -10.16 16.52 -17.13
N TYR A 192 -10.69 16.31 -15.93
CA TYR A 192 -10.34 15.25 -15.00
C TYR A 192 -11.51 14.30 -14.72
N ASN A 193 -12.67 14.57 -15.30
CA ASN A 193 -13.86 13.75 -15.11
C ASN A 193 -13.80 12.50 -15.96
N GLU A 194 -13.63 11.35 -15.33
CA GLU A 194 -13.59 10.03 -15.98
C GLU A 194 -14.91 9.27 -15.82
N GLU A 195 -15.98 9.91 -15.36
CA GLU A 195 -17.29 9.30 -15.07
C GLU A 195 -17.82 8.46 -16.23
N LYS A 196 -17.68 8.93 -17.47
CA LYS A 196 -18.12 8.19 -18.66
C LYS A 196 -17.46 6.82 -18.79
N ASN A 197 -16.16 6.72 -18.51
CA ASN A 197 -15.43 5.46 -18.56
C ASN A 197 -15.84 4.54 -17.41
N VAL A 198 -16.10 5.13 -16.25
CA VAL A 198 -16.60 4.41 -15.06
C VAL A 198 -17.97 3.81 -15.36
N ASP A 199 -18.90 4.58 -15.95
CA ASP A 199 -20.24 4.09 -16.29
C ASP A 199 -20.20 2.96 -17.30
N LEU A 200 -19.36 3.07 -18.35
CA LEU A 200 -19.14 1.97 -19.28
C LEU A 200 -18.67 0.68 -18.60
N MET A 201 -17.83 0.80 -17.58
CA MET A 201 -17.34 -0.37 -16.84
C MET A 201 -18.40 -0.93 -15.90
N ILE A 202 -19.17 -0.08 -15.23
CA ILE A 202 -20.32 -0.49 -14.40
C ILE A 202 -21.31 -1.29 -15.24
N ASP A 203 -21.70 -0.77 -16.41
CA ASP A 203 -22.62 -1.44 -17.32
C ASP A 203 -22.04 -2.77 -17.83
N HIS A 204 -20.76 -2.78 -18.22
CA HIS A 204 -20.09 -4.00 -18.69
C HIS A 204 -20.05 -5.11 -17.62
N LEU A 205 -19.86 -4.74 -16.36
CA LEU A 205 -19.86 -5.69 -15.23
C LEU A 205 -21.26 -5.96 -14.68
N SER A 206 -22.29 -5.27 -15.16
CA SER A 206 -23.69 -5.36 -14.67
C SER A 206 -23.76 -5.17 -13.16
N LEU A 207 -23.07 -4.17 -12.62
CA LEU A 207 -23.05 -3.89 -11.19
C LEU A 207 -24.38 -3.27 -10.74
N GLU A 208 -24.91 -3.78 -9.64
CA GLU A 208 -26.12 -3.24 -9.02
C GLU A 208 -25.85 -1.85 -8.39
N LYS A 209 -26.91 -1.05 -8.25
CA LYS A 209 -26.78 0.32 -7.72
C LYS A 209 -26.14 0.37 -6.34
N GLU A 210 -26.40 -0.61 -5.51
CA GLU A 210 -25.86 -0.73 -4.14
C GLU A 210 -24.36 -1.04 -4.12
N GLN A 211 -23.80 -1.48 -5.24
CA GLN A 211 -22.37 -1.76 -5.40
C GLN A 211 -21.59 -0.54 -5.90
N VAL A 212 -22.28 0.55 -6.26
CA VAL A 212 -21.67 1.71 -6.91
C VAL A 212 -21.73 2.94 -6.01
N ASN A 213 -20.56 3.45 -5.62
CA ASN A 213 -20.42 4.65 -4.81
C ASN A 213 -19.70 5.73 -5.62
N LYS A 214 -20.44 6.68 -6.15
CA LYS A 214 -19.91 7.88 -6.80
C LYS A 214 -19.86 9.03 -5.79
N ILE A 215 -18.69 9.59 -5.58
CA ILE A 215 -18.43 10.67 -4.63
C ILE A 215 -18.02 11.89 -5.43
N THR A 216 -18.85 12.91 -5.44
CA THR A 216 -18.52 14.19 -6.10
C THR A 216 -17.76 15.08 -5.11
N LEU A 217 -16.56 15.51 -5.49
CA LEU A 217 -15.80 16.48 -4.72
C LEU A 217 -16.44 17.87 -4.87
N ASN A 218 -16.93 18.40 -3.76
CA ASN A 218 -17.49 19.75 -3.70
C ASN A 218 -16.46 20.68 -3.04
N LYS A 219 -16.13 21.79 -3.72
CA LYS A 219 -15.20 22.81 -3.20
C LYS A 219 -15.64 23.41 -1.87
N GLU A 220 -16.93 23.52 -1.65
CA GLU A 220 -17.50 24.10 -0.43
C GLU A 220 -17.25 23.22 0.80
N ASN A 221 -17.27 21.90 0.63
CA ASN A 221 -17.10 20.93 1.71
C ASN A 221 -15.67 20.41 1.84
N PHE A 222 -14.78 20.75 0.90
CA PHE A 222 -13.42 20.19 0.83
C PHE A 222 -12.66 20.22 2.16
N PHE A 223 -12.68 21.37 2.85
CA PHE A 223 -11.95 21.50 4.12
C PHE A 223 -12.61 20.74 5.29
N SER A 224 -13.94 20.62 5.29
CA SER A 224 -14.65 19.84 6.31
C SER A 224 -14.40 18.35 6.11
N ASP A 225 -14.43 17.88 4.87
CA ASP A 225 -14.19 16.50 4.50
C ASP A 225 -12.73 16.12 4.78
N LEU A 226 -11.78 16.99 4.43
CA LEU A 226 -10.36 16.80 4.75
C LEU A 226 -10.12 16.68 6.27
N LYS A 227 -10.80 17.50 7.08
CA LYS A 227 -10.69 17.42 8.55
C LYS A 227 -11.26 16.13 9.12
N SER A 228 -12.25 15.53 8.48
CA SER A 228 -12.83 14.25 8.92
C SER A 228 -11.93 13.05 8.63
N LEU A 229 -10.95 13.21 7.73
CA LEU A 229 -9.98 12.16 7.36
C LEU A 229 -8.72 12.16 8.25
N VAL A 230 -8.50 13.19 9.06
CA VAL A 230 -7.34 13.39 9.94
C VAL A 230 -7.73 13.21 11.40
#